data_ae7acf55835d4dbb1730b272e50f4bde
#
_entry.id   ae7acf55835d4dbb1730b272e50f4bde
#
_cell.length_a   1.000
_cell.length_b   1.000
_cell.length_c   1.000
_cell.angle_alpha   90.00
_cell.angle_beta   90.00
_cell.angle_gamma   90.00
#
_symmetry.space_group_name_H-M   'P 1'
#
loop_
_entity.id
_entity.type
_entity.pdbx_description
1 polymer ?
#
loop_
_entity_poly.entity_id
_entity_poly.type
_entity_poly.pdbx_seq_one_letter_code
_entity_poly.pdbx_strand_id
1 'polypeptide(L)'
;MIIRRVVALAGAIALAGGGTAVAEPGGDRVDRRVVQRLLEEMTRTGAQGAQVRVVEGRHEFTARAGTARIDSPRPVPTDGRFRIASITKTFVATVVLQLVGEGEVELDAPVSRYLPGLLAHGDRITVRHLLQHRSGLADHMALLPPDAGSRPFAPEELVALIATEPLEFEPGTTSGYNNTNFVIAGMVVERVTGRSYAHEITQRVLLPLGLRATSLPGTRARITGPHARAYYRFDGEVLDITEIDPSFIGAAGEMISTTADLTRFTDALLDGRLLRPAQQRDLLTTFDGRGLGIVTYDLSCGAPVWGHNGNLNGYVSTTVSTADTRTRLTLSVTWAPDEGPISGRQELLEEVFC
;
A
#
# COMPACT_ATOMS: atom_id res chain seq x y z
N MET A 1 -63.90 43.70 -47.18
CA MET A 1 -63.85 43.15 -45.82
C MET A 1 -62.41 43.21 -45.33
N ILE A 2 -62.14 44.10 -44.40
CA ILE A 2 -60.85 44.68 -44.04
C ILE A 2 -60.25 43.85 -42.90
N ILE A 3 -59.05 43.31 -43.08
CA ILE A 3 -58.29 42.69 -42.00
C ILE A 3 -57.12 43.61 -41.65
N ARG A 4 -57.16 44.21 -40.48
CA ARG A 4 -56.09 45.02 -39.90
C ARG A 4 -54.98 44.14 -39.38
N ARG A 5 -53.75 44.46 -39.83
CA ARG A 5 -52.49 43.90 -39.25
C ARG A 5 -52.17 44.63 -37.93
N VAL A 6 -51.92 43.86 -36.87
CA VAL A 6 -51.34 44.36 -35.63
C VAL A 6 -49.86 43.94 -35.63
N VAL A 7 -49.00 44.94 -35.61
CA VAL A 7 -47.56 44.74 -35.47
C VAL A 7 -47.23 44.72 -33.95
N ALA A 8 -46.79 43.63 -33.43
CA ALA A 8 -46.27 43.57 -32.07
C ALA A 8 -44.72 43.75 -32.08
N LEU A 9 -44.28 44.84 -31.45
CA LEU A 9 -42.87 45.08 -31.16
C LEU A 9 -42.46 44.18 -29.96
N ALA A 10 -41.55 43.22 -30.17
CA ALA A 10 -40.89 42.47 -29.09
C ALA A 10 -39.60 43.19 -28.70
N GLY A 11 -39.64 43.83 -27.53
CA GLY A 11 -38.42 44.36 -26.91
C GLY A 11 -37.57 43.25 -26.32
N ALA A 12 -36.33 43.10 -26.81
CA ALA A 12 -35.34 42.20 -26.24
C ALA A 12 -34.70 42.84 -24.99
N ILE A 13 -35.02 42.31 -23.81
CA ILE A 13 -34.30 42.62 -22.56
C ILE A 13 -33.07 41.72 -22.51
N ALA A 14 -31.89 42.29 -22.71
CA ALA A 14 -30.61 41.60 -22.46
C ALA A 14 -30.40 41.51 -20.95
N LEU A 15 -30.62 40.33 -20.38
CA LEU A 15 -30.15 39.99 -19.02
C LEU A 15 -28.66 39.75 -19.10
N ALA A 16 -27.87 40.72 -18.64
CA ALA A 16 -26.44 40.52 -18.32
C ALA A 16 -26.37 39.63 -17.09
N GLY A 17 -26.26 38.33 -17.33
CA GLY A 17 -25.93 37.34 -16.30
C GLY A 17 -24.46 37.51 -15.90
N GLY A 18 -24.22 38.32 -14.86
CA GLY A 18 -22.95 38.28 -14.13
C GLY A 18 -22.78 36.92 -13.44
N GLY A 19 -22.18 35.99 -14.11
CA GLY A 19 -21.69 34.77 -13.47
C GLY A 19 -20.61 35.15 -12.47
N THR A 20 -20.94 35.21 -11.20
CA THR A 20 -19.95 35.15 -10.14
C THR A 20 -19.27 33.79 -10.26
N ALA A 21 -18.05 33.77 -10.80
CA ALA A 21 -17.16 32.65 -10.64
C ALA A 21 -17.01 32.46 -9.13
N VAL A 22 -17.62 31.41 -8.59
CA VAL A 22 -17.34 30.94 -7.26
C VAL A 22 -15.86 30.50 -7.34
N ALA A 23 -14.97 31.31 -6.77
CA ALA A 23 -13.62 30.92 -6.53
C ALA A 23 -13.70 29.62 -5.70
N GLU A 24 -13.22 28.51 -6.25
CA GLU A 24 -12.96 27.33 -5.41
C GLU A 24 -12.12 27.82 -4.23
N PRO A 25 -12.44 27.41 -2.98
CA PRO A 25 -11.59 27.73 -1.86
C PRO A 25 -10.22 27.15 -2.18
N GLY A 26 -9.26 28.02 -2.47
CA GLY A 26 -7.86 27.67 -2.61
C GLY A 26 -7.40 27.21 -1.24
N GLY A 27 -7.50 25.91 -0.96
CA GLY A 27 -6.71 25.31 0.09
C GLY A 27 -5.25 25.55 -0.27
N ASP A 28 -4.45 25.92 0.70
CA ASP A 28 -3.04 26.19 0.48
C ASP A 28 -2.41 24.96 -0.18
N ARG A 29 -1.88 25.19 -1.37
CA ARG A 29 -1.24 24.16 -2.19
C ARG A 29 -0.05 23.61 -1.42
N VAL A 30 0.11 22.29 -1.39
CA VAL A 30 1.26 21.61 -0.74
C VAL A 30 2.58 22.31 -1.11
N ASP A 31 3.27 22.87 -0.13
CA ASP A 31 4.52 23.57 -0.38
C ASP A 31 5.67 22.58 -0.63
N ARG A 32 6.07 22.46 -1.89
CA ARG A 32 7.18 21.62 -2.32
C ARG A 32 8.48 21.89 -1.54
N ARG A 33 8.70 23.12 -1.04
CA ARG A 33 9.90 23.47 -0.26
C ARG A 33 9.83 22.87 1.14
N VAL A 34 8.62 22.81 1.72
CA VAL A 34 8.39 22.16 3.02
C VAL A 34 8.63 20.67 2.87
N VAL A 35 8.03 20.02 1.86
CA VAL A 35 8.25 18.60 1.56
C VAL A 35 9.75 18.30 1.38
N GLN A 36 10.49 19.13 0.62
CA GLN A 36 11.93 18.96 0.43
C GLN A 36 12.70 19.04 1.76
N ARG A 37 12.40 20.04 2.60
CA ARG A 37 13.04 20.17 3.94
C ARG A 37 12.77 18.97 4.84
N LEU A 38 11.54 18.41 4.82
CA LEU A 38 11.18 17.23 5.60
C LEU A 38 11.95 15.99 5.14
N LEU A 39 12.16 15.80 3.83
CA LEU A 39 13.02 14.73 3.33
C LEU A 39 14.49 14.90 3.75
N GLU A 40 14.99 16.13 3.72
CA GLU A 40 16.36 16.45 4.21
C GLU A 40 16.48 16.20 5.72
N GLU A 41 15.43 16.48 6.49
CA GLU A 41 15.36 16.14 7.91
C GLU A 41 15.42 14.64 8.14
N MET A 42 14.66 13.85 7.36
CA MET A 42 14.72 12.38 7.42
C MET A 42 16.17 11.89 7.22
N THR A 43 16.92 12.49 6.28
CA THR A 43 18.31 12.09 6.03
C THR A 43 19.29 12.55 7.09
N ARG A 44 18.94 13.54 7.92
CA ARG A 44 19.74 13.96 9.09
C ARG A 44 19.46 13.12 10.33
N THR A 45 18.32 12.41 10.37
CA THR A 45 17.86 11.71 11.58
C THR A 45 17.89 10.18 11.48
N GLY A 46 18.16 9.60 10.32
CA GLY A 46 18.22 8.13 10.23
C GLY A 46 18.04 7.55 8.84
N ALA A 47 17.72 8.37 7.84
CA ALA A 47 17.60 7.87 6.48
C ALA A 47 18.91 8.00 5.69
N GLN A 48 19.32 6.95 4.98
CA GLN A 48 20.37 7.03 3.96
C GLN A 48 19.89 7.83 2.75
N GLY A 49 18.63 7.61 2.36
CA GLY A 49 18.00 8.28 1.25
C GLY A 49 16.50 8.19 1.29
N ALA A 50 15.84 9.20 0.73
CA ALA A 50 14.39 9.29 0.64
C ALA A 50 13.96 9.77 -0.74
N GLN A 51 12.82 9.28 -1.22
CA GLN A 51 12.12 9.76 -2.40
C GLN A 51 10.62 9.81 -2.13
N VAL A 52 9.97 10.85 -2.62
CA VAL A 52 8.53 11.04 -2.48
C VAL A 52 7.91 11.48 -3.80
N ARG A 53 6.66 11.06 -4.00
CA ARG A 53 5.75 11.56 -5.01
C ARG A 53 4.51 12.10 -4.32
N VAL A 54 4.14 13.33 -4.64
CA VAL A 54 2.94 14.00 -4.15
C VAL A 54 2.08 14.38 -5.34
N VAL A 55 0.80 14.10 -5.24
CA VAL A 55 -0.22 14.52 -6.21
C VAL A 55 -1.31 15.28 -5.47
N GLU A 56 -1.66 16.45 -5.97
CA GLU A 56 -2.75 17.28 -5.48
C GLU A 56 -3.60 17.76 -6.67
N GLY A 57 -4.77 17.16 -6.84
CA GLY A 57 -5.61 17.37 -8.00
C GLY A 57 -4.88 17.03 -9.32
N ARG A 58 -4.56 18.06 -10.11
CA ARG A 58 -3.82 17.93 -11.38
C ARG A 58 -2.31 18.20 -11.22
N HIS A 59 -1.89 18.61 -10.03
CA HIS A 59 -0.49 18.93 -9.76
C HIS A 59 0.22 17.72 -9.22
N GLU A 60 1.37 17.42 -9.80
CA GLU A 60 2.22 16.32 -9.38
C GLU A 60 3.66 16.80 -9.31
N PHE A 61 4.35 16.40 -8.26
CA PHE A 61 5.79 16.59 -8.16
C PHE A 61 6.46 15.43 -7.44
N THR A 62 7.77 15.33 -7.64
CA THR A 62 8.64 14.42 -6.90
C THR A 62 9.73 15.21 -6.20
N ALA A 63 10.16 14.70 -5.05
CA ALA A 63 11.30 15.24 -4.31
C ALA A 63 12.16 14.07 -3.81
N ARG A 64 13.42 14.35 -3.49
CA ARG A 64 14.35 13.35 -2.96
C ARG A 64 15.41 14.01 -2.09
N ALA A 65 15.96 13.26 -1.14
CA ALA A 65 17.08 13.67 -0.31
C ALA A 65 18.03 12.48 -0.10
N GLY A 66 19.26 12.76 0.31
CA GLY A 66 20.28 11.75 0.58
C GLY A 66 20.80 11.04 -0.66
N THR A 67 21.49 9.93 -0.43
CA THR A 67 22.23 9.20 -1.47
C THR A 67 21.70 7.79 -1.67
N ALA A 68 21.93 7.24 -2.86
CA ALA A 68 21.51 5.88 -3.20
C ALA A 68 22.38 4.81 -2.52
N ARG A 69 23.56 5.16 -2.02
CA ARG A 69 24.53 4.25 -1.39
C ARG A 69 25.36 5.01 -0.37
N ILE A 70 25.77 4.35 0.71
CA ILE A 70 26.61 4.95 1.75
C ILE A 70 28.01 5.37 1.24
N ASP A 71 28.51 4.70 0.22
CA ASP A 71 29.86 4.88 -0.35
C ASP A 71 29.86 5.71 -1.65
N SER A 72 28.75 6.41 -1.96
CA SER A 72 28.62 7.12 -3.23
C SER A 72 27.83 8.42 -3.07
N PRO A 73 28.30 9.55 -3.67
CA PRO A 73 27.55 10.80 -3.65
C PRO A 73 26.34 10.81 -4.61
N ARG A 74 26.06 9.70 -5.31
CA ARG A 74 24.93 9.64 -6.24
C ARG A 74 23.62 9.78 -5.49
N PRO A 75 22.77 10.73 -5.85
CA PRO A 75 21.49 10.91 -5.18
C PRO A 75 20.55 9.72 -5.43
N VAL A 76 19.57 9.56 -4.54
CA VAL A 76 18.47 8.60 -4.72
C VAL A 76 17.81 8.81 -6.09
N PRO A 77 17.51 7.76 -6.87
CA PRO A 77 16.74 7.87 -8.10
C PRO A 77 15.34 8.45 -7.82
N THR A 78 14.87 9.40 -8.61
CA THR A 78 13.59 10.10 -8.37
C THR A 78 12.37 9.18 -8.46
N ASP A 79 12.46 8.11 -9.23
CA ASP A 79 11.43 7.08 -9.37
C ASP A 79 12.12 5.69 -9.34
N GLY A 80 13.04 5.54 -8.39
CA GLY A 80 13.76 4.30 -8.17
C GLY A 80 12.86 3.21 -7.65
N ARG A 81 13.19 1.96 -7.98
CA ARG A 81 12.52 0.79 -7.42
C ARG A 81 12.91 0.57 -5.98
N PHE A 82 11.99 0.07 -5.17
CA PHE A 82 12.21 -0.29 -3.78
C PHE A 82 11.32 -1.47 -3.35
N ARG A 83 11.71 -2.16 -2.29
CA ARG A 83 10.85 -3.14 -1.67
C ARG A 83 9.72 -2.43 -0.95
N ILE A 84 8.48 -2.75 -1.33
CA ILE A 84 7.30 -2.09 -0.77
C ILE A 84 6.80 -2.76 0.50
N ALA A 85 7.39 -3.88 0.87
CA ALA A 85 7.05 -4.62 2.07
C ALA A 85 5.52 -4.82 2.21
N SER A 86 4.97 -4.51 3.37
CA SER A 86 3.56 -4.76 3.70
C SER A 86 2.53 -4.06 2.80
N ILE A 87 2.91 -3.10 1.95
CA ILE A 87 2.01 -2.59 0.92
C ILE A 87 1.58 -3.72 -0.05
N THR A 88 2.36 -4.80 -0.16
CA THR A 88 1.99 -6.06 -0.86
C THR A 88 0.62 -6.57 -0.41
N LYS A 89 0.30 -6.45 0.88
CA LYS A 89 -0.97 -6.90 1.45
C LYS A 89 -2.19 -6.29 0.76
N THR A 90 -2.09 -5.01 0.40
CA THR A 90 -3.17 -4.33 -0.32
C THR A 90 -3.41 -4.92 -1.71
N PHE A 91 -2.35 -5.33 -2.41
CA PHE A 91 -2.47 -6.02 -3.70
C PHE A 91 -3.12 -7.41 -3.54
N VAL A 92 -2.70 -8.17 -2.54
CA VAL A 92 -3.29 -9.50 -2.24
C VAL A 92 -4.77 -9.35 -1.88
N ALA A 93 -5.11 -8.42 -0.98
CA ALA A 93 -6.50 -8.15 -0.59
C ALA A 93 -7.36 -7.73 -1.80
N THR A 94 -6.81 -6.91 -2.71
CA THR A 94 -7.51 -6.52 -3.94
C THR A 94 -7.89 -7.75 -4.77
N VAL A 95 -6.97 -8.70 -4.96
CA VAL A 95 -7.26 -9.93 -5.71
C VAL A 95 -8.28 -10.80 -4.99
N VAL A 96 -8.14 -10.99 -3.66
CA VAL A 96 -9.15 -11.75 -2.87
C VAL A 96 -10.52 -11.10 -3.02
N LEU A 97 -10.63 -9.77 -2.94
CA LEU A 97 -11.92 -9.08 -3.10
C LEU A 97 -12.46 -9.17 -4.53
N GLN A 98 -11.62 -9.22 -5.56
CA GLN A 98 -12.08 -9.52 -6.92
C GLN A 98 -12.68 -10.92 -7.01
N LEU A 99 -12.03 -11.93 -6.41
CA LEU A 99 -12.54 -13.29 -6.35
C LEU A 99 -13.85 -13.37 -5.54
N VAL A 100 -14.01 -12.55 -4.50
CA VAL A 100 -15.31 -12.38 -3.80
C VAL A 100 -16.36 -11.82 -4.74
N GLY A 101 -16.03 -10.80 -5.53
CA GLY A 101 -16.94 -10.25 -6.51
C GLY A 101 -17.32 -11.22 -7.64
N GLU A 102 -16.50 -12.22 -7.91
CA GLU A 102 -16.71 -13.29 -8.88
C GLU A 102 -17.51 -14.45 -8.28
N GLY A 103 -17.66 -14.52 -6.94
CA GLY A 103 -18.36 -15.59 -6.23
C GLY A 103 -17.47 -16.81 -5.93
N GLU A 104 -16.16 -16.72 -6.21
CA GLU A 104 -15.19 -17.80 -5.97
C GLU A 104 -14.72 -17.85 -4.51
N VAL A 105 -14.77 -16.72 -3.80
CA VAL A 105 -14.41 -16.59 -2.38
C VAL A 105 -15.57 -15.93 -1.62
N GLU A 106 -15.88 -16.41 -0.44
CA GLU A 106 -16.79 -15.80 0.52
C GLU A 106 -15.98 -15.25 1.70
N LEU A 107 -16.09 -13.94 2.00
CA LEU A 107 -15.30 -13.30 3.07
C LEU A 107 -15.53 -13.94 4.44
N ASP A 108 -16.75 -14.34 4.73
CA ASP A 108 -17.14 -14.87 6.04
C ASP A 108 -17.13 -16.41 6.08
N ALA A 109 -16.68 -17.07 5.00
CA ALA A 109 -16.44 -18.51 5.02
C ALA A 109 -15.14 -18.83 5.80
N PRO A 110 -15.12 -19.97 6.52
CA PRO A 110 -13.94 -20.41 7.22
C PRO A 110 -12.80 -20.78 6.25
N VAL A 111 -11.56 -20.50 6.67
CA VAL A 111 -10.34 -20.80 5.90
C VAL A 111 -10.26 -22.29 5.56
N SER A 112 -10.72 -23.17 6.46
CA SER A 112 -10.75 -24.64 6.24
C SER A 112 -11.57 -25.07 5.01
N ARG A 113 -12.51 -24.25 4.54
CA ARG A 113 -13.25 -24.49 3.30
C ARG A 113 -12.33 -24.48 2.07
N TYR A 114 -11.33 -23.63 2.07
CA TYR A 114 -10.37 -23.46 0.97
C TYR A 114 -9.10 -24.26 1.20
N LEU A 115 -8.62 -24.31 2.43
CA LEU A 115 -7.36 -24.93 2.85
C LEU A 115 -7.62 -25.94 3.99
N PRO A 116 -8.28 -27.08 3.67
CA PRO A 116 -8.62 -28.08 4.68
C PRO A 116 -7.34 -28.67 5.29
N GLY A 117 -7.30 -28.74 6.63
CA GLY A 117 -6.20 -29.34 7.37
C GLY A 117 -4.95 -28.45 7.52
N LEU A 118 -4.92 -27.23 6.95
CA LEU A 118 -3.77 -26.35 7.06
C LEU A 118 -3.60 -25.77 8.48
N LEU A 119 -4.71 -25.40 9.14
CA LEU A 119 -4.72 -24.77 10.45
C LEU A 119 -5.58 -25.56 11.43
N ALA A 120 -5.12 -25.70 12.66
CA ALA A 120 -5.88 -26.36 13.74
C ALA A 120 -7.24 -25.66 14.03
N HIS A 121 -7.30 -24.33 13.83
CA HIS A 121 -8.49 -23.50 14.07
C HIS A 121 -9.07 -22.91 12.78
N GLY A 122 -8.80 -23.53 11.65
CA GLY A 122 -9.21 -23.03 10.33
C GLY A 122 -10.73 -22.97 10.10
N ASP A 123 -11.51 -23.70 10.89
CA ASP A 123 -12.97 -23.67 10.94
C ASP A 123 -13.57 -22.43 11.64
N ARG A 124 -12.77 -21.75 12.48
CA ARG A 124 -13.16 -20.56 13.25
C ARG A 124 -12.59 -19.25 12.66
N ILE A 125 -11.59 -19.36 11.80
CA ILE A 125 -10.91 -18.22 11.17
C ILE A 125 -11.53 -18.04 9.78
N THR A 126 -12.10 -16.86 9.51
CA THR A 126 -12.65 -16.52 8.19
C THR A 126 -11.64 -15.81 7.32
N VAL A 127 -11.89 -15.74 6.00
CA VAL A 127 -11.09 -14.96 5.07
C VAL A 127 -11.08 -13.48 5.48
N ARG A 128 -12.20 -12.93 5.93
CA ARG A 128 -12.30 -11.58 6.49
C ARG A 128 -11.35 -11.38 7.69
N HIS A 129 -11.28 -12.34 8.59
CA HIS A 129 -10.38 -12.29 9.75
C HIS A 129 -8.92 -12.21 9.31
N LEU A 130 -8.51 -12.91 8.25
CA LEU A 130 -7.15 -12.79 7.70
C LEU A 130 -6.89 -11.38 7.19
N LEU A 131 -7.73 -10.86 6.28
CA LEU A 131 -7.51 -9.58 5.61
C LEU A 131 -7.59 -8.39 6.57
N GLN A 132 -8.27 -8.54 7.70
CA GLN A 132 -8.46 -7.49 8.72
C GLN A 132 -7.59 -7.70 9.97
N HIS A 133 -6.64 -8.64 9.95
CA HIS A 133 -5.76 -8.96 11.06
C HIS A 133 -6.50 -9.37 12.36
N ARG A 134 -7.55 -10.17 12.23
CA ARG A 134 -8.43 -10.61 13.33
C ARG A 134 -8.43 -12.11 13.54
N SER A 135 -7.43 -12.82 13.02
CA SER A 135 -7.38 -14.29 13.09
C SER A 135 -6.98 -14.83 14.46
N GLY A 136 -6.21 -14.08 15.24
CA GLY A 136 -5.58 -14.54 16.47
C GLY A 136 -4.41 -15.50 16.28
N LEU A 137 -3.99 -15.75 15.04
CA LEU A 137 -2.82 -16.60 14.75
C LEU A 137 -1.53 -15.94 15.26
N ALA A 138 -0.52 -16.74 15.59
CA ALA A 138 0.84 -16.25 15.82
C ALA A 138 1.46 -15.72 14.51
N ASP A 139 2.37 -14.75 14.61
CA ASP A 139 3.10 -14.23 13.46
C ASP A 139 4.36 -15.04 13.19
N HIS A 140 4.43 -15.72 12.04
CA HIS A 140 5.59 -16.53 11.64
C HIS A 140 6.89 -15.72 11.60
N MET A 141 6.83 -14.40 11.41
CA MET A 141 8.02 -13.55 11.38
C MET A 141 8.82 -13.60 12.69
N ALA A 142 8.15 -13.81 13.83
CA ALA A 142 8.82 -13.96 15.13
C ALA A 142 9.50 -15.32 15.31
N LEU A 143 9.19 -16.29 14.46
CA LEU A 143 9.67 -17.68 14.54
C LEU A 143 10.64 -18.04 13.41
N LEU A 144 10.97 -17.07 12.56
CA LEU A 144 11.92 -17.28 11.47
C LEU A 144 13.33 -17.58 11.99
N PRO A 145 14.05 -18.48 11.32
CA PRO A 145 15.47 -18.67 11.63
C PRO A 145 16.30 -17.43 11.23
N PRO A 146 17.47 -17.22 11.86
CA PRO A 146 18.32 -16.04 11.60
C PRO A 146 18.75 -15.85 10.14
N ASP A 147 18.79 -16.92 9.37
CA ASP A 147 19.19 -16.95 7.95
C ASP A 147 18.01 -16.86 6.97
N ALA A 148 16.83 -16.46 7.42
CA ALA A 148 15.61 -16.48 6.63
C ALA A 148 15.73 -15.76 5.27
N GLY A 149 16.52 -14.69 5.18
CA GLY A 149 16.72 -13.96 3.91
C GLY A 149 17.74 -14.60 2.95
N SER A 150 18.36 -15.73 3.31
CA SER A 150 19.43 -16.39 2.52
C SER A 150 18.98 -17.67 1.81
N ARG A 151 17.77 -18.17 2.11
CA ARG A 151 17.19 -19.36 1.46
C ARG A 151 15.71 -19.15 1.12
N PRO A 152 15.18 -19.89 0.14
CA PRO A 152 13.76 -19.87 -0.17
C PRO A 152 12.90 -20.54 0.90
N PHE A 153 11.67 -20.07 1.03
CA PHE A 153 10.59 -20.65 1.81
C PHE A 153 9.36 -20.90 0.96
N ALA A 154 8.74 -22.06 1.09
CA ALA A 154 7.40 -22.31 0.60
C ALA A 154 6.36 -21.68 1.57
N PRO A 155 5.18 -21.25 1.09
CA PRO A 155 4.14 -20.73 1.98
C PRO A 155 3.74 -21.71 3.09
N GLU A 156 3.71 -23.01 2.80
CA GLU A 156 3.40 -24.07 3.75
C GLU A 156 4.46 -24.16 4.86
N GLU A 157 5.75 -23.94 4.54
CA GLU A 157 6.82 -23.92 5.55
C GLU A 157 6.61 -22.76 6.54
N LEU A 158 6.20 -21.56 6.03
CA LEU A 158 5.92 -20.40 6.88
C LEU A 158 4.73 -20.64 7.82
N VAL A 159 3.67 -21.26 7.31
CA VAL A 159 2.50 -21.62 8.14
C VAL A 159 2.86 -22.73 9.12
N ALA A 160 3.72 -23.68 8.77
CA ALA A 160 4.16 -24.74 9.67
C ALA A 160 4.92 -24.20 10.90
N LEU A 161 5.60 -23.04 10.79
CA LEU A 161 6.26 -22.41 11.95
C LEU A 161 5.29 -22.10 13.09
N ILE A 162 4.03 -21.82 12.78
CA ILE A 162 3.01 -21.46 13.77
C ILE A 162 2.09 -22.64 14.14
N ALA A 163 2.31 -23.83 13.61
CA ALA A 163 1.38 -24.95 13.73
C ALA A 163 1.08 -25.39 15.18
N THR A 164 2.05 -25.20 16.08
CA THR A 164 1.95 -25.55 17.51
C THR A 164 1.70 -24.34 18.42
N GLU A 165 1.68 -23.12 17.84
CA GLU A 165 1.47 -21.92 18.62
C GLU A 165 -0.03 -21.78 18.99
N PRO A 166 -0.34 -21.36 20.22
CA PRO A 166 -1.71 -21.05 20.61
C PRO A 166 -2.22 -19.81 19.88
N LEU A 167 -3.53 -19.66 19.78
CA LEU A 167 -4.12 -18.39 19.37
C LEU A 167 -3.81 -17.31 20.41
N GLU A 168 -3.35 -16.14 19.94
CA GLU A 168 -3.10 -14.96 20.79
C GLU A 168 -4.41 -14.38 21.33
N PHE A 169 -5.50 -14.55 20.58
CA PHE A 169 -6.87 -14.17 20.96
C PHE A 169 -7.91 -14.94 20.13
N GLU A 170 -9.15 -14.95 20.59
CA GLU A 170 -10.25 -15.57 19.86
C GLU A 170 -10.51 -14.85 18.52
N PRO A 171 -10.62 -15.60 17.40
CA PRO A 171 -10.86 -15.03 16.07
C PRO A 171 -12.05 -14.08 16.05
N GLY A 172 -11.84 -12.89 15.49
CA GLY A 172 -12.86 -11.86 15.35
C GLY A 172 -13.09 -10.96 16.58
N THR A 173 -12.50 -11.23 17.74
CA THR A 173 -12.76 -10.45 18.97
C THR A 173 -11.95 -9.17 19.06
N THR A 174 -10.73 -9.16 18.53
CA THR A 174 -9.83 -8.01 18.50
C THR A 174 -8.99 -8.03 17.22
N SER A 175 -8.08 -7.07 17.04
CA SER A 175 -7.12 -7.03 15.95
C SER A 175 -5.67 -7.04 16.46
N GLY A 176 -4.82 -7.83 15.79
CA GLY A 176 -3.37 -7.88 16.00
C GLY A 176 -2.67 -8.03 14.67
N TYR A 177 -1.80 -7.05 14.31
CA TYR A 177 -1.10 -7.10 13.02
C TYR A 177 -0.30 -8.39 12.89
N ASN A 178 -0.47 -9.09 11.76
CA ASN A 178 0.06 -10.44 11.59
C ASN A 178 0.35 -10.75 10.13
N ASN A 179 1.59 -11.13 9.82
CA ASN A 179 2.03 -11.44 8.46
C ASN A 179 1.54 -12.80 7.98
N THR A 180 1.40 -13.78 8.86
CA THR A 180 0.90 -15.13 8.52
C THR A 180 -0.48 -15.07 7.86
N ASN A 181 -1.32 -14.12 8.26
CA ASN A 181 -2.63 -13.90 7.66
C ASN A 181 -2.57 -13.72 6.14
N PHE A 182 -1.59 -12.97 5.66
CA PHE A 182 -1.47 -12.68 4.22
C PHE A 182 -0.73 -13.78 3.46
N VAL A 183 0.14 -14.55 4.10
CA VAL A 183 0.64 -15.80 3.53
C VAL A 183 -0.53 -16.73 3.24
N ILE A 184 -1.41 -16.93 4.23
CA ILE A 184 -2.61 -17.81 4.08
C ILE A 184 -3.58 -17.20 3.05
N ALA A 185 -3.80 -15.89 3.02
CA ALA A 185 -4.64 -15.25 1.99
C ALA A 185 -4.08 -15.48 0.57
N GLY A 186 -2.76 -15.43 0.39
CA GLY A 186 -2.10 -15.83 -0.86
C GLY A 186 -2.38 -17.29 -1.23
N MET A 187 -2.28 -18.22 -0.27
CA MET A 187 -2.61 -19.63 -0.47
C MET A 187 -4.09 -19.84 -0.83
N VAL A 188 -5.01 -19.05 -0.26
CA VAL A 188 -6.45 -19.11 -0.66
C VAL A 188 -6.59 -18.68 -2.13
N VAL A 189 -5.92 -17.63 -2.59
CA VAL A 189 -5.92 -17.24 -4.01
C VAL A 189 -5.42 -18.39 -4.88
N GLU A 190 -4.31 -19.01 -4.53
CA GLU A 190 -3.72 -20.11 -5.30
C GLU A 190 -4.63 -21.33 -5.36
N ARG A 191 -5.25 -21.67 -4.23
CA ARG A 191 -6.18 -22.81 -4.13
C ARG A 191 -7.43 -22.63 -5.00
N VAL A 192 -7.98 -21.42 -5.02
CA VAL A 192 -9.23 -21.11 -5.74
C VAL A 192 -8.98 -20.98 -7.24
N THR A 193 -7.88 -20.36 -7.63
CA THR A 193 -7.59 -20.07 -9.06
C THR A 193 -6.76 -21.16 -9.75
N GLY A 194 -6.08 -22.02 -9.00
CA GLY A 194 -5.11 -22.97 -9.54
C GLY A 194 -3.84 -22.33 -10.10
N ARG A 195 -3.61 -21.04 -9.78
CA ARG A 195 -2.46 -20.25 -10.23
C ARG A 195 -1.81 -19.55 -9.05
N SER A 196 -0.52 -19.20 -9.16
CA SER A 196 0.15 -18.47 -8.09
C SER A 196 -0.51 -17.10 -7.85
N TYR A 197 -0.53 -16.63 -6.59
CA TYR A 197 -1.02 -15.29 -6.26
C TYR A 197 -0.25 -14.21 -7.04
N ALA A 198 1.04 -14.45 -7.31
CA ALA A 198 1.88 -13.57 -8.12
C ALA A 198 1.35 -13.46 -9.56
N HIS A 199 0.91 -14.56 -10.15
CA HIS A 199 0.26 -14.57 -11.47
C HIS A 199 -1.05 -13.77 -11.42
N GLU A 200 -1.91 -14.02 -10.44
CA GLU A 200 -3.21 -13.37 -10.32
C GLU A 200 -3.06 -11.84 -10.11
N ILE A 201 -2.15 -11.38 -9.24
CA ILE A 201 -1.85 -9.95 -9.08
C ILE A 201 -1.35 -9.37 -10.41
N THR A 202 -0.48 -10.08 -11.11
CA THR A 202 0.06 -9.60 -12.39
C THR A 202 -1.05 -9.41 -13.42
N GLN A 203 -1.91 -10.41 -13.60
CA GLN A 203 -2.96 -10.39 -14.62
C GLN A 203 -4.11 -9.43 -14.27
N ARG A 204 -4.50 -9.37 -12.99
CA ARG A 204 -5.67 -8.64 -12.55
C ARG A 204 -5.38 -7.18 -12.18
N VAL A 205 -4.14 -6.86 -11.81
CA VAL A 205 -3.78 -5.54 -11.30
C VAL A 205 -2.64 -4.91 -12.11
N LEU A 206 -1.47 -5.58 -12.20
CA LEU A 206 -0.29 -4.94 -12.78
C LEU A 206 -0.46 -4.63 -14.28
N LEU A 207 -0.90 -5.60 -15.06
CA LEU A 207 -1.06 -5.43 -16.51
C LEU A 207 -2.18 -4.44 -16.85
N PRO A 208 -3.41 -4.53 -16.28
CA PRO A 208 -4.48 -3.58 -16.58
C PRO A 208 -4.13 -2.13 -16.25
N LEU A 209 -3.39 -1.90 -15.16
CA LEU A 209 -2.98 -0.57 -14.74
C LEU A 209 -1.65 -0.11 -15.38
N GLY A 210 -0.96 -0.97 -16.11
CA GLY A 210 0.34 -0.67 -16.72
C GLY A 210 1.44 -0.43 -15.69
N LEU A 211 1.46 -1.15 -14.55
CA LEU A 211 2.45 -1.01 -13.48
C LEU A 211 3.74 -1.78 -13.84
N ARG A 212 4.46 -1.25 -14.81
CA ARG A 212 5.60 -1.94 -15.45
C ARG A 212 6.87 -2.01 -14.57
N ALA A 213 6.96 -1.17 -13.56
CA ALA A 213 8.06 -1.15 -12.61
C ALA A 213 7.75 -1.96 -11.34
N THR A 214 6.53 -2.50 -11.23
CA THR A 214 6.08 -3.33 -10.12
C THR A 214 6.25 -4.81 -10.45
N SER A 215 6.73 -5.61 -9.49
CA SER A 215 6.96 -7.03 -9.67
C SER A 215 6.85 -7.81 -8.36
N LEU A 216 6.56 -9.10 -8.50
CA LEU A 216 6.62 -10.10 -7.43
C LEU A 216 7.86 -10.95 -7.70
N PRO A 217 8.94 -10.76 -6.94
CA PRO A 217 10.22 -11.42 -7.20
C PRO A 217 10.23 -12.92 -6.88
N GLY A 218 9.33 -13.40 -6.01
CA GLY A 218 9.37 -14.77 -5.49
C GLY A 218 10.66 -14.99 -4.69
N THR A 219 11.52 -15.91 -5.15
CA THR A 219 12.82 -16.19 -4.52
C THR A 219 13.97 -15.33 -5.07
N ARG A 220 13.70 -14.43 -6.01
CA ARG A 220 14.77 -13.58 -6.60
C ARG A 220 15.15 -12.45 -5.66
N ALA A 221 16.38 -12.51 -5.14
CA ALA A 221 16.89 -11.51 -4.21
C ALA A 221 17.08 -10.12 -4.84
N ARG A 222 17.39 -10.06 -6.14
CA ARG A 222 17.87 -8.85 -6.80
C ARG A 222 16.75 -7.88 -7.21
N ILE A 223 16.93 -6.59 -6.91
CA ILE A 223 16.14 -5.50 -7.48
C ILE A 223 16.74 -5.10 -8.83
N THR A 224 15.96 -5.17 -9.91
CA THR A 224 16.40 -4.77 -11.24
C THR A 224 16.12 -3.29 -11.50
N GLY A 225 16.99 -2.61 -12.23
CA GLY A 225 16.86 -1.18 -12.57
C GLY A 225 17.37 -0.24 -11.49
N PRO A 226 17.15 1.09 -11.64
CA PRO A 226 17.61 2.08 -10.67
C PRO A 226 16.94 1.88 -9.31
N HIS A 227 17.74 1.87 -8.23
CA HIS A 227 17.26 1.73 -6.86
C HIS A 227 18.27 2.28 -5.87
N ALA A 228 17.82 2.66 -4.67
CA ALA A 228 18.67 2.91 -3.53
C ALA A 228 18.94 1.60 -2.81
N ARG A 229 20.12 1.46 -2.21
CA ARG A 229 20.49 0.31 -1.41
C ARG A 229 19.97 0.45 0.02
N ALA A 230 19.70 -0.68 0.66
CA ALA A 230 19.30 -0.75 2.05
C ALA A 230 20.41 -1.40 2.87
N TYR A 231 20.61 -0.88 4.06
CA TYR A 231 21.67 -1.33 4.96
C TYR A 231 21.08 -1.68 6.33
N TYR A 232 21.75 -2.56 7.02
CA TYR A 232 21.44 -2.94 8.39
C TYR A 232 22.73 -3.12 9.18
N ARG A 233 22.76 -2.63 10.43
CA ARG A 233 23.89 -2.88 11.31
C ARG A 233 23.60 -4.12 12.16
N PHE A 234 24.48 -5.11 12.05
CA PHE A 234 24.43 -6.33 12.83
C PHE A 234 25.80 -6.59 13.46
N ASP A 235 25.85 -6.75 14.76
CA ASP A 235 27.07 -6.99 15.53
C ASP A 235 28.23 -6.02 15.20
N GLY A 236 27.89 -4.73 15.03
CA GLY A 236 28.84 -3.68 14.68
C GLY A 236 29.19 -3.56 13.19
N GLU A 237 28.89 -4.56 12.37
CA GLU A 237 29.12 -4.53 10.93
C GLU A 237 27.94 -3.96 10.14
N VAL A 238 28.24 -3.21 9.09
CA VAL A 238 27.24 -2.69 8.15
C VAL A 238 27.05 -3.69 7.01
N LEU A 239 25.88 -4.30 6.96
CA LEU A 239 25.52 -5.26 5.93
C LEU A 239 24.65 -4.58 4.87
N ASP A 240 24.97 -4.78 3.59
CA ASP A 240 24.10 -4.45 2.47
C ASP A 240 23.04 -5.55 2.35
N ILE A 241 21.80 -5.22 2.69
CA ILE A 241 20.66 -6.15 2.67
C ILE A 241 19.73 -5.91 1.50
N THR A 242 20.17 -5.19 0.48
CA THR A 242 19.38 -4.91 -0.73
C THR A 242 18.93 -6.18 -1.43
N GLU A 243 19.85 -7.16 -1.51
CA GLU A 243 19.63 -8.43 -2.20
C GLU A 243 19.35 -9.53 -1.18
N ILE A 244 18.10 -9.70 -0.78
CA ILE A 244 17.60 -10.76 0.10
C ILE A 244 16.53 -11.57 -0.63
N ASP A 245 16.46 -12.87 -0.39
CA ASP A 245 15.35 -13.71 -0.82
C ASP A 245 14.09 -13.31 -0.01
N PRO A 246 13.04 -12.72 -0.63
CA PRO A 246 11.91 -12.22 0.12
C PRO A 246 10.81 -13.28 0.35
N SER A 247 11.04 -14.52 -0.01
CA SER A 247 10.03 -15.59 0.13
C SER A 247 9.67 -15.87 1.59
N PHE A 248 10.57 -15.54 2.54
CA PHE A 248 10.27 -15.65 3.98
C PHE A 248 9.09 -14.76 4.44
N ILE A 249 8.69 -13.77 3.65
CA ILE A 249 7.52 -12.93 3.90
C ILE A 249 6.46 -13.10 2.81
N GLY A 250 6.82 -13.53 1.60
CA GLY A 250 5.95 -13.90 0.49
C GLY A 250 4.80 -12.91 0.24
N ALA A 251 3.58 -13.43 0.17
CA ALA A 251 2.35 -12.64 -0.07
C ALA A 251 2.10 -11.54 0.98
N ALA A 252 2.80 -11.55 2.12
CA ALA A 252 2.71 -10.51 3.12
C ALA A 252 3.64 -9.31 2.85
N GLY A 253 4.66 -9.43 1.92
CA GLY A 253 5.62 -8.33 1.82
C GLY A 253 6.68 -8.38 0.74
N GLU A 254 6.65 -9.31 -0.22
CA GLU A 254 7.76 -9.51 -1.15
C GLU A 254 7.92 -8.46 -2.25
N MET A 255 6.85 -7.71 -2.59
CA MET A 255 6.80 -6.93 -3.83
C MET A 255 7.82 -5.79 -3.90
N ILE A 256 8.20 -5.50 -5.14
CA ILE A 256 9.03 -4.35 -5.53
C ILE A 256 8.18 -3.43 -6.39
N SER A 257 8.29 -2.10 -6.17
CA SER A 257 7.57 -1.10 -6.96
C SER A 257 8.34 0.21 -7.06
N THR A 258 7.69 1.26 -7.60
CA THR A 258 8.14 2.65 -7.62
C THR A 258 7.07 3.56 -7.04
N THR A 259 7.43 4.81 -6.74
CA THR A 259 6.46 5.81 -6.27
C THR A 259 5.36 6.05 -7.31
N ALA A 260 5.68 6.07 -8.60
CA ALA A 260 4.71 6.26 -9.68
C ALA A 260 3.69 5.12 -9.78
N ASP A 261 4.16 3.87 -9.75
CA ASP A 261 3.28 2.71 -9.86
C ASP A 261 2.38 2.56 -8.64
N LEU A 262 2.91 2.78 -7.42
CA LEU A 262 2.10 2.75 -6.19
C LEU A 262 1.04 3.84 -6.16
N THR A 263 1.40 5.08 -6.55
CA THR A 263 0.43 6.18 -6.64
C THR A 263 -0.71 5.83 -7.62
N ARG A 264 -0.39 5.22 -8.78
CA ARG A 264 -1.39 4.78 -9.76
C ARG A 264 -2.25 3.63 -9.24
N PHE A 265 -1.66 2.69 -8.51
CA PHE A 265 -2.40 1.59 -7.89
C PHE A 265 -3.37 2.09 -6.83
N THR A 266 -2.90 2.92 -5.90
CA THR A 266 -3.73 3.47 -4.80
C THR A 266 -4.88 4.31 -5.35
N ASP A 267 -4.62 5.13 -6.38
CA ASP A 267 -5.62 5.88 -7.12
C ASP A 267 -6.70 4.95 -7.72
N ALA A 268 -6.27 3.92 -8.45
CA ALA A 268 -7.20 2.98 -9.09
C ALA A 268 -8.05 2.19 -8.08
N LEU A 269 -7.46 1.82 -6.95
CA LEU A 269 -8.13 1.07 -5.90
C LEU A 269 -9.20 1.92 -5.21
N LEU A 270 -8.83 3.12 -4.75
CA LEU A 270 -9.75 3.98 -4.00
C LEU A 270 -10.81 4.63 -4.88
N ASP A 271 -10.52 4.90 -6.15
CA ASP A 271 -11.49 5.37 -7.16
C ASP A 271 -12.46 4.25 -7.63
N GLY A 272 -12.36 3.04 -7.06
CA GLY A 272 -13.27 1.93 -7.35
C GLY A 272 -13.09 1.28 -8.72
N ARG A 273 -11.96 1.52 -9.41
CA ARG A 273 -11.68 0.94 -10.74
C ARG A 273 -11.28 -0.53 -10.70
N LEU A 274 -10.90 -1.05 -9.53
CA LEU A 274 -10.43 -2.43 -9.35
C LEU A 274 -11.47 -3.35 -8.73
N LEU A 275 -12.46 -2.81 -8.03
CA LEU A 275 -13.44 -3.56 -7.26
C LEU A 275 -14.87 -3.16 -7.63
N ARG A 276 -15.81 -4.10 -7.52
CA ARG A 276 -17.24 -3.79 -7.61
C ARG A 276 -17.67 -2.99 -6.36
N PRO A 277 -18.76 -2.22 -6.42
CA PRO A 277 -19.16 -1.36 -5.31
C PRO A 277 -19.36 -2.08 -3.96
N ALA A 278 -19.78 -3.33 -3.96
CA ALA A 278 -19.92 -4.11 -2.73
C ALA A 278 -18.54 -4.41 -2.10
N GLN A 279 -17.59 -4.89 -2.89
CA GLN A 279 -16.24 -5.19 -2.44
C GLN A 279 -15.44 -3.94 -2.08
N GLN A 280 -15.73 -2.81 -2.74
CA GLN A 280 -15.17 -1.51 -2.37
C GLN A 280 -15.63 -1.10 -0.96
N ARG A 281 -16.91 -1.30 -0.63
CA ARG A 281 -17.40 -1.06 0.74
C ARG A 281 -16.75 -2.01 1.75
N ASP A 282 -16.63 -3.29 1.41
CA ASP A 282 -15.94 -4.27 2.28
C ASP A 282 -14.49 -3.86 2.55
N LEU A 283 -13.74 -3.46 1.51
CA LEU A 283 -12.36 -2.98 1.61
C LEU A 283 -12.21 -1.88 2.68
N LEU A 284 -13.13 -0.89 2.65
CA LEU A 284 -13.08 0.31 3.49
C LEU A 284 -13.84 0.16 4.82
N THR A 285 -14.51 -0.96 5.08
CA THR A 285 -15.17 -1.21 6.36
C THR A 285 -14.12 -1.56 7.41
N THR A 286 -13.90 -0.65 8.36
CA THR A 286 -12.85 -0.80 9.36
C THR A 286 -13.30 -1.50 10.64
N PHE A 287 -12.34 -2.18 11.24
CA PHE A 287 -12.33 -2.58 12.63
C PHE A 287 -11.01 -2.09 13.22
N ASP A 288 -11.07 -1.24 14.23
CA ASP A 288 -9.89 -0.66 14.87
C ASP A 288 -8.93 0.00 13.84
N GLY A 289 -9.47 0.85 12.95
CA GLY A 289 -8.72 1.54 11.90
C GLY A 289 -8.22 0.67 10.75
N ARG A 290 -8.49 -0.65 10.78
CA ARG A 290 -8.05 -1.61 9.75
C ARG A 290 -9.20 -2.02 8.85
N GLY A 291 -9.10 -1.71 7.56
CA GLY A 291 -9.91 -2.28 6.49
C GLY A 291 -9.38 -3.64 6.05
N LEU A 292 -9.78 -4.12 4.88
CA LEU A 292 -9.30 -5.40 4.34
C LEU A 292 -7.97 -5.19 3.56
N GLY A 293 -6.84 -5.31 4.26
CA GLY A 293 -5.51 -5.07 3.69
C GLY A 293 -5.20 -3.60 3.38
N ILE A 294 -5.92 -2.69 4.01
CA ILE A 294 -5.72 -1.24 3.96
C ILE A 294 -5.97 -0.67 5.37
N VAL A 295 -5.40 0.48 5.68
CA VAL A 295 -5.57 1.13 6.99
C VAL A 295 -5.94 2.60 6.83
N THR A 296 -6.55 3.17 7.87
CA THR A 296 -6.73 4.61 8.02
C THR A 296 -5.56 5.22 8.77
N TYR A 297 -5.30 6.50 8.51
CA TYR A 297 -4.29 7.28 9.23
C TYR A 297 -4.99 8.41 9.98
N ASP A 298 -4.66 8.53 11.26
CA ASP A 298 -5.14 9.63 12.10
C ASP A 298 -4.25 10.86 11.86
N LEU A 299 -4.84 11.90 11.30
CA LEU A 299 -4.20 13.20 11.07
C LEU A 299 -4.84 14.27 11.94
N SER A 300 -4.09 15.30 12.27
CA SER A 300 -4.52 16.38 13.18
C SER A 300 -5.76 17.14 12.68
N CYS A 301 -5.90 17.26 11.36
CA CYS A 301 -7.07 17.87 10.72
C CYS A 301 -8.29 16.95 10.59
N GLY A 302 -8.18 15.69 11.00
CA GLY A 302 -9.28 14.72 10.88
C GLY A 302 -9.60 14.30 9.44
N ALA A 303 -8.73 14.59 8.48
CA ALA A 303 -8.90 14.17 7.09
C ALA A 303 -8.87 12.63 6.99
N PRO A 304 -9.87 11.99 6.38
CA PRO A 304 -9.87 10.54 6.19
C PRO A 304 -8.85 10.15 5.11
N VAL A 305 -7.74 9.58 5.52
CA VAL A 305 -6.66 9.14 4.64
C VAL A 305 -6.51 7.63 4.71
N TRP A 306 -6.43 7.00 3.56
CA TRP A 306 -6.38 5.56 3.38
C TRP A 306 -5.09 5.12 2.70
N GLY A 307 -4.55 4.01 3.12
CA GLY A 307 -3.38 3.43 2.47
C GLY A 307 -2.74 2.31 3.25
N HIS A 308 -1.45 2.12 3.04
CA HIS A 308 -0.66 1.16 3.80
C HIS A 308 0.79 1.64 3.88
N ASN A 309 1.46 1.27 4.96
CA ASN A 309 2.91 1.42 5.09
C ASN A 309 3.61 0.07 4.93
N GLY A 310 4.88 0.11 4.62
CA GLY A 310 5.76 -1.06 4.54
C GLY A 310 7.02 -0.84 5.36
N ASN A 311 7.46 -1.90 6.01
CA ASN A 311 8.75 -1.94 6.69
C ASN A 311 9.35 -3.33 6.46
N LEU A 312 10.52 -3.37 5.86
CA LEU A 312 11.29 -4.60 5.66
C LEU A 312 12.77 -4.24 5.70
N ASN A 313 13.43 -4.63 6.75
CA ASN A 313 14.85 -4.40 7.04
C ASN A 313 15.52 -3.39 6.08
N GLY A 314 15.72 -2.14 6.53
CA GLY A 314 16.35 -1.10 5.74
C GLY A 314 15.46 -0.39 4.70
N TYR A 315 14.25 -0.89 4.39
CA TYR A 315 13.27 -0.21 3.54
C TYR A 315 12.03 0.19 4.34
N VAL A 316 11.67 1.47 4.28
CA VAL A 316 10.40 2.00 4.78
C VAL A 316 9.63 2.61 3.62
N SER A 317 8.37 2.30 3.50
CA SER A 317 7.51 2.86 2.45
C SER A 317 6.14 3.25 3.02
N THR A 318 5.50 4.20 2.37
CA THR A 318 4.13 4.63 2.70
C THR A 318 3.45 5.03 1.41
N THR A 319 2.23 4.54 1.17
CA THR A 319 1.37 5.04 0.09
C THR A 319 0.00 5.32 0.66
N VAL A 320 -0.47 6.55 0.51
CA VAL A 320 -1.71 7.05 1.11
C VAL A 320 -2.43 8.01 0.17
N SER A 321 -3.75 8.10 0.33
CA SER A 321 -4.60 8.96 -0.46
C SER A 321 -5.83 9.39 0.33
N THR A 322 -6.37 10.56 0.03
CA THR A 322 -7.74 10.91 0.40
C THR A 322 -8.73 9.96 -0.28
N ALA A 323 -9.91 9.79 0.29
CA ALA A 323 -10.95 8.90 -0.25
C ALA A 323 -11.42 9.31 -1.66
N ASP A 324 -11.38 10.60 -1.98
CA ASP A 324 -11.70 11.16 -3.31
C ASP A 324 -10.53 11.11 -4.29
N THR A 325 -9.42 10.55 -3.89
CA THR A 325 -8.16 10.43 -4.63
C THR A 325 -7.55 11.76 -5.12
N ARG A 326 -8.00 12.90 -4.60
CA ARG A 326 -7.47 14.21 -5.01
C ARG A 326 -6.07 14.47 -4.50
N THR A 327 -5.77 14.03 -3.28
CA THR A 327 -4.43 14.16 -2.67
C THR A 327 -3.85 12.79 -2.40
N ARG A 328 -2.63 12.55 -2.89
CA ARG A 328 -1.92 11.27 -2.77
C ARG A 328 -0.47 11.52 -2.44
N LEU A 329 0.08 10.65 -1.61
CA LEU A 329 1.50 10.63 -1.27
C LEU A 329 2.03 9.21 -1.35
N THR A 330 3.19 9.06 -1.98
CA THR A 330 3.97 7.81 -1.92
C THR A 330 5.41 8.15 -1.55
N LEU A 331 5.86 7.61 -0.43
CA LEU A 331 7.20 7.78 0.15
C LEU A 331 7.96 6.47 0.15
N SER A 332 9.23 6.51 -0.16
CA SER A 332 10.19 5.42 0.11
C SER A 332 11.43 5.99 0.77
N VAL A 333 11.88 5.33 1.82
CA VAL A 333 13.06 5.68 2.60
C VAL A 333 13.93 4.45 2.77
N THR A 334 15.24 4.60 2.67
CA THR A 334 16.22 3.60 3.07
C THR A 334 16.94 4.06 4.34
N TRP A 335 17.22 3.13 5.26
CA TRP A 335 17.87 3.46 6.52
C TRP A 335 19.36 3.71 6.35
N ALA A 336 19.88 4.67 7.10
CA ALA A 336 21.30 4.77 7.39
C ALA A 336 21.67 3.76 8.51
N PRO A 337 22.80 3.05 8.40
CA PRO A 337 23.12 1.97 9.33
C PRO A 337 23.42 2.42 10.77
N ASP A 338 23.76 3.68 10.98
CA ASP A 338 24.24 4.21 12.26
C ASP A 338 23.27 5.16 12.96
N GLU A 339 22.12 5.44 12.36
CA GLU A 339 21.23 6.49 12.80
C GLU A 339 19.98 5.93 13.49
N GLY A 340 19.37 6.75 14.34
CA GLY A 340 18.18 6.41 15.11
C GLY A 340 16.90 6.22 14.25
N PRO A 341 15.74 6.21 14.89
CA PRO A 341 14.47 6.10 14.17
C PRO A 341 14.28 7.30 13.24
N ILE A 342 13.84 7.04 12.00
CA ILE A 342 13.54 8.08 11.02
C ILE A 342 12.38 8.93 11.52
N SER A 343 12.62 10.21 11.77
CA SER A 343 11.60 11.22 12.09
C SER A 343 11.04 11.87 10.82
N GLY A 344 9.95 12.64 10.93
CA GLY A 344 9.44 13.48 9.85
C GLY A 344 8.38 12.83 8.94
N ARG A 345 8.09 11.52 9.12
CA ARG A 345 7.04 10.87 8.32
C ARG A 345 5.64 11.40 8.66
N GLN A 346 5.34 11.56 9.95
CA GLN A 346 4.04 12.08 10.38
C GLN A 346 3.88 13.53 9.95
N GLU A 347 4.92 14.34 10.11
CA GLU A 347 4.95 15.74 9.70
C GLU A 347 4.75 15.87 8.19
N LEU A 348 5.32 14.95 7.39
CA LEU A 348 5.10 14.92 5.94
C LEU A 348 3.65 14.59 5.58
N LEU A 349 3.02 13.69 6.30
CA LEU A 349 1.59 13.38 6.09
C LEU A 349 0.72 14.58 6.47
N GLU A 350 0.98 15.24 7.60
CA GLU A 350 0.27 16.45 8.02
C GLU A 350 0.40 17.58 6.98
N GLU A 351 1.62 17.83 6.47
CA GLU A 351 1.88 18.86 5.45
C GLU A 351 1.11 18.60 4.15
N VAL A 352 0.96 17.33 3.75
CA VAL A 352 0.35 16.99 2.46
C VAL A 352 -1.17 16.90 2.55
N PHE A 353 -1.72 16.50 3.69
CA PHE A 353 -3.15 16.19 3.81
C PHE A 353 -3.91 17.18 4.69
N CYS A 354 -3.21 18.01 5.43
CA CYS A 354 -3.79 19.02 6.30
C CYS A 354 -3.42 20.43 5.89
#